data_dedae12f81e339cb18814b1f84fe373e
#
_entry.id   dedae12f81e339cb18814b1f84fe373e
#
_cell.length_a   1.000
_cell.length_b   1.000
_cell.length_c   1.000
_cell.angle_alpha   90.00
_cell.angle_beta   90.00
_cell.angle_gamma   90.00
#
_symmetry.space_group_name_H-M   'P 1'
#
loop_
_entity.id
_entity.type
_entity.pdbx_description
1 polymer ?
#
loop_
_entity_poly.entity_id
_entity_poly.type
_entity_poly.pdbx_seq_one_letter_code
_entity_poly.pdbx_strand_id
1 'polypeptide(L)'
;MDVSLVKGYKEDMEKKDIYILAIESSCDDTSAAVMRNDVVLSNVTASQAVHEQYGGVVPELASRAHEQNIVPVVDAALKRAGVEKEQLSAIAFTRGPGLMGSLLVGVSFAKGLICYRWGKIQGLHL
;
A
#
# COMPACT_ATOMS: atom_id res chain seq x y z
N MET A 1 -3.73 10.98 10.23
CA MET A 1 -2.75 10.08 9.59
C MET A 1 -2.22 10.73 8.31
N ASP A 2 -0.91 10.80 8.18
CA ASP A 2 -0.30 11.34 6.98
C ASP A 2 -0.20 10.28 5.90
N VAL A 3 -0.73 10.56 4.73
CA VAL A 3 -0.70 9.68 3.57
C VAL A 3 -0.01 10.39 2.42
N SER A 4 0.91 9.69 1.76
CA SER A 4 1.52 10.18 0.52
C SER A 4 0.86 9.52 -0.68
N LEU A 5 0.57 10.34 -1.69
CA LEU A 5 0.00 9.90 -2.96
C LEU A 5 1.03 10.13 -4.07
N VAL A 6 1.33 9.07 -4.82
CA VAL A 6 2.20 9.16 -6.00
C VAL A 6 1.35 8.89 -7.23
N LYS A 7 1.29 9.87 -8.11
CA LYS A 7 0.48 9.83 -9.32
C LYS A 7 1.28 9.31 -10.50
N GLY A 8 0.60 8.64 -11.41
CA GLY A 8 1.12 8.28 -12.72
C GLY A 8 1.05 9.45 -13.71
N TYR A 9 1.04 9.14 -14.98
CA TYR A 9 0.92 10.17 -16.01
C TYR A 9 -0.45 10.83 -16.00
N LYS A 10 -0.46 12.14 -16.19
CA LYS A 10 -1.67 12.95 -16.20
C LYS A 10 -2.70 12.49 -17.24
N GLU A 11 -2.23 12.03 -18.39
CA GLU A 11 -3.09 11.52 -19.46
C GLU A 11 -3.92 10.31 -19.06
N ASP A 12 -3.40 9.45 -18.16
CA ASP A 12 -4.12 8.30 -17.64
C ASP A 12 -5.31 8.72 -16.78
N MET A 13 -5.30 9.92 -16.25
CA MET A 13 -6.31 10.45 -15.32
C MET A 13 -7.41 11.27 -15.99
N GLU A 14 -7.20 11.76 -17.22
CA GLU A 14 -8.11 12.73 -17.84
C GLU A 14 -9.38 12.13 -18.43
N LYS A 15 -9.35 10.87 -18.89
CA LYS A 15 -10.44 10.26 -19.67
C LYS A 15 -10.85 8.87 -19.21
N LYS A 16 -10.29 8.36 -18.12
CA LYS A 16 -10.50 7.00 -17.64
C LYS A 16 -10.84 7.00 -16.17
N ASP A 17 -11.37 5.88 -15.70
CA ASP A 17 -11.51 5.65 -14.28
C ASP A 17 -10.14 5.74 -13.59
N ILE A 18 -10.14 6.32 -12.42
CA ILE A 18 -8.95 6.45 -11.59
C ILE A 18 -8.90 5.27 -10.62
N TYR A 19 -7.88 4.44 -10.75
CA TYR A 19 -7.63 3.32 -9.85
C TYR A 19 -6.50 3.64 -8.90
N ILE A 20 -6.74 3.53 -7.61
CA ILE A 20 -5.75 3.81 -6.57
C ILE A 20 -5.55 2.55 -5.73
N LEU A 21 -4.30 2.12 -5.59
CA LEU A 21 -3.89 1.14 -4.60
C LEU A 21 -3.43 1.88 -3.34
N ALA A 22 -4.06 1.60 -2.21
CA ALA A 22 -3.70 2.17 -0.91
C ALA A 22 -3.04 1.11 -0.04
N ILE A 23 -1.93 1.45 0.60
CA ILE A 23 -1.12 0.54 1.43
C ILE A 23 -0.96 1.13 2.82
N GLU A 24 -1.20 0.32 3.84
CA GLU A 24 -1.06 0.67 5.25
C GLU A 24 -0.17 -0.34 5.95
N SER A 25 0.95 0.11 6.52
CA SER A 25 1.89 -0.73 7.26
C SER A 25 2.46 -0.01 8.49
N SER A 26 1.71 0.91 9.09
CA SER A 26 2.24 1.82 10.13
C SER A 26 2.52 1.15 11.48
N CYS A 27 1.89 0.03 11.79
CA CYS A 27 2.08 -0.67 13.07
C CYS A 27 2.23 -2.17 12.87
N ASP A 28 1.20 -2.96 13.17
CA ASP A 28 1.26 -4.42 13.13
C ASP A 28 0.42 -5.06 12.02
N ASP A 29 -0.61 -4.41 11.55
CA ASP A 29 -1.43 -4.93 10.46
C ASP A 29 -0.90 -4.47 9.10
N THR A 30 -0.85 -5.40 8.13
CA THR A 30 -0.58 -5.07 6.73
C THR A 30 -1.90 -5.01 6.00
N SER A 31 -2.24 -3.86 5.42
CA SER A 31 -3.49 -3.68 4.71
C SER A 31 -3.27 -3.10 3.33
N ALA A 32 -4.11 -3.51 2.39
CA ALA A 32 -4.17 -2.91 1.06
C ALA A 32 -5.63 -2.82 0.61
N ALA A 33 -5.94 -1.73 -0.05
CA ALA A 33 -7.26 -1.48 -0.61
C ALA A 33 -7.11 -0.98 -2.05
N VAL A 34 -8.08 -1.31 -2.89
CA VAL A 34 -8.15 -0.79 -4.25
C VAL A 34 -9.43 0.02 -4.40
N MET A 35 -9.27 1.23 -4.90
CA MET A 35 -10.39 2.14 -5.18
C MET A 35 -10.50 2.40 -6.68
N ARG A 36 -11.73 2.52 -7.15
CA ARG A 36 -12.04 3.07 -8.47
C ARG A 36 -12.82 4.36 -8.25
N ASN A 37 -12.24 5.48 -8.60
CA ASN A 37 -12.80 6.80 -8.33
C ASN A 37 -13.05 6.96 -6.81
N ASP A 38 -14.29 7.08 -6.38
CA ASP A 38 -14.70 7.20 -4.98
C ASP A 38 -15.25 5.89 -4.37
N VAL A 39 -15.13 4.77 -5.09
CA VAL A 39 -15.67 3.48 -4.65
C VAL A 39 -14.53 2.56 -4.23
N VAL A 40 -14.63 2.00 -3.02
CA VAL A 40 -13.70 0.96 -2.53
C VAL A 40 -14.10 -0.38 -3.15
N LEU A 41 -13.23 -0.94 -4.00
CA LEU A 41 -13.46 -2.23 -4.66
C LEU A 41 -12.99 -3.40 -3.80
N SER A 42 -11.96 -3.21 -3.01
CA SER A 42 -11.42 -4.25 -2.12
C SER A 42 -10.70 -3.62 -0.93
N ASN A 43 -10.66 -4.35 0.17
CA ASN A 43 -9.89 -3.99 1.35
C ASN A 43 -9.46 -5.29 2.03
N VAL A 44 -8.16 -5.54 2.08
CA VAL A 44 -7.58 -6.78 2.60
C VAL A 44 -6.61 -6.46 3.72
N THR A 45 -6.73 -7.16 4.83
CA THR A 45 -5.86 -6.97 5.99
C THR A 45 -5.29 -8.31 6.45
N ALA A 46 -4.00 -8.36 6.70
CA ALA A 46 -3.31 -9.45 7.38
C ALA A 46 -2.85 -8.99 8.76
N SER A 47 -3.39 -9.60 9.79
CA SER A 47 -3.06 -9.30 11.19
C SER A 47 -1.90 -10.16 11.68
N GLN A 48 -1.17 -9.65 12.68
CA GLN A 48 0.01 -10.30 13.25
C GLN A 48 -0.31 -10.81 14.67
N ALA A 49 -0.69 -12.09 14.79
CA ALA A 49 -0.98 -12.71 16.08
C ALA A 49 0.26 -12.91 16.97
N VAL A 50 1.47 -12.89 16.37
CA VAL A 50 2.73 -13.14 17.09
C VAL A 50 2.95 -12.19 18.27
N HIS A 51 2.42 -10.98 18.21
CA HIS A 51 2.60 -9.98 19.27
C HIS A 51 1.84 -10.29 20.57
N GLU A 52 0.82 -11.14 20.52
CA GLU A 52 0.03 -11.53 21.70
C GLU A 52 0.89 -12.17 22.78
N GLN A 53 1.93 -12.94 22.38
CA GLN A 53 2.85 -13.61 23.29
C GLN A 53 3.68 -12.64 24.13
N TYR A 54 3.82 -11.40 23.68
CA TYR A 54 4.69 -10.41 24.30
C TYR A 54 3.92 -9.28 24.99
N GLY A 55 2.59 -9.37 25.04
CA GLY A 55 1.74 -8.37 25.68
C GLY A 55 1.64 -7.05 24.93
N GLY A 56 2.09 -6.98 23.69
CA GLY A 56 2.05 -5.79 22.86
C GLY A 56 2.91 -5.92 21.61
N VAL A 57 2.87 -4.90 20.75
CA VAL A 57 3.59 -4.92 19.48
C VAL A 57 5.11 -4.90 19.69
N VAL A 58 5.80 -5.85 19.05
CA VAL A 58 7.26 -5.91 19.00
C VAL A 58 7.71 -5.34 17.64
N PRO A 59 8.34 -4.15 17.58
CA PRO A 59 8.61 -3.44 16.32
C PRO A 59 9.39 -4.25 15.29
N GLU A 60 10.41 -5.01 15.71
CA GLU A 60 11.21 -5.83 14.80
C GLU A 60 10.38 -6.96 14.17
N LEU A 61 9.54 -7.63 14.98
CA LEU A 61 8.66 -8.68 14.47
C LEU A 61 7.59 -8.10 13.55
N ALA A 62 7.10 -6.90 13.86
CA ALA A 62 6.13 -6.21 13.01
C ALA A 62 6.70 -5.93 11.62
N SER A 63 7.90 -5.37 11.53
CA SER A 63 8.52 -5.07 10.23
C SER A 63 8.79 -6.33 9.40
N ARG A 64 9.24 -7.41 10.03
CA ARG A 64 9.44 -8.69 9.34
C ARG A 64 8.14 -9.27 8.82
N ALA A 65 7.07 -9.21 9.62
CA ALA A 65 5.76 -9.70 9.18
C ALA A 65 5.20 -8.88 8.03
N HIS A 66 5.41 -7.55 8.01
CA HIS A 66 5.05 -6.71 6.86
C HIS A 66 5.78 -7.13 5.60
N GLU A 67 7.08 -7.42 5.69
CA GLU A 67 7.86 -7.91 4.53
C GLU A 67 7.28 -9.20 3.96
N GLN A 68 6.82 -10.09 4.81
CA GLN A 68 6.22 -11.36 4.39
C GLN A 68 4.81 -11.19 3.83
N ASN A 69 4.04 -10.25 4.36
CA ASN A 69 2.62 -10.11 4.09
C ASN A 69 2.29 -9.14 2.95
N ILE A 70 3.17 -8.17 2.66
CA ILE A 70 2.84 -7.07 1.75
C ILE A 70 2.51 -7.53 0.34
N VAL A 71 3.30 -8.44 -0.22
CA VAL A 71 3.05 -8.95 -1.58
C VAL A 71 1.74 -9.75 -1.64
N PRO A 72 1.51 -10.76 -0.75
CA PRO A 72 0.24 -11.48 -0.75
C PRO A 72 -0.98 -10.59 -0.53
N VAL A 73 -0.88 -9.61 0.36
CA VAL A 73 -1.99 -8.70 0.68
C VAL A 73 -2.32 -7.81 -0.51
N VAL A 74 -1.33 -7.23 -1.16
CA VAL A 74 -1.52 -6.41 -2.36
C VAL A 74 -2.07 -7.26 -3.51
N ASP A 75 -1.52 -8.43 -3.73
CA ASP A 75 -2.01 -9.36 -4.77
C ASP A 75 -3.48 -9.73 -4.54
N ALA A 76 -3.84 -10.05 -3.30
CA ALA A 76 -5.22 -10.36 -2.94
C ALA A 76 -6.15 -9.15 -3.16
N ALA A 77 -5.71 -7.95 -2.80
CA ALA A 77 -6.50 -6.74 -2.99
C ALA A 77 -6.78 -6.47 -4.46
N LEU A 78 -5.77 -6.58 -5.31
CA LEU A 78 -5.90 -6.41 -6.76
C LEU A 78 -6.82 -7.47 -7.37
N LYS A 79 -6.65 -8.74 -7.01
CA LYS A 79 -7.48 -9.84 -7.52
C LYS A 79 -8.94 -9.70 -7.11
N ARG A 80 -9.21 -9.36 -5.86
CA ARG A 80 -10.58 -9.14 -5.37
C ARG A 80 -11.25 -7.95 -6.03
N ALA A 81 -10.47 -6.92 -6.36
CA ALA A 81 -10.97 -5.76 -7.08
C ALA A 81 -11.18 -6.03 -8.59
N GLY A 82 -10.57 -7.08 -9.13
CA GLY A 82 -10.57 -7.33 -10.57
C GLY A 82 -9.74 -6.32 -11.34
N VAL A 83 -8.70 -5.77 -10.72
CA VAL A 83 -7.83 -4.72 -11.28
C VAL A 83 -6.43 -5.26 -11.45
N GLU A 84 -5.86 -5.05 -12.64
CA GLU A 84 -4.46 -5.36 -12.92
C GLU A 84 -3.57 -4.19 -12.45
N LYS A 85 -2.35 -4.49 -12.02
CA LYS A 85 -1.42 -3.45 -11.59
C LYS A 85 -1.10 -2.42 -12.68
N GLU A 86 -1.20 -2.83 -13.94
CA GLU A 86 -1.02 -1.93 -15.10
C GLU A 86 -2.15 -0.91 -15.25
N GLN A 87 -3.31 -1.15 -14.64
CA GLN A 87 -4.44 -0.23 -14.63
C GLN A 87 -4.37 0.83 -13.54
N LEU A 88 -3.45 0.69 -12.59
CA LEU A 88 -3.31 1.64 -11.49
C LEU A 88 -2.91 3.03 -11.99
N SER A 89 -3.63 4.04 -11.52
CA SER A 89 -3.39 5.45 -11.80
C SER A 89 -2.48 6.09 -10.74
N ALA A 90 -2.55 5.60 -9.51
CA ALA A 90 -1.77 6.12 -8.38
C ALA A 90 -1.63 5.07 -7.28
N ILE A 91 -0.63 5.28 -6.43
CA ILE A 91 -0.43 4.49 -5.23
C ILE A 91 -0.39 5.43 -4.04
N ALA A 92 -1.21 5.15 -3.03
CA ALA A 92 -1.24 5.85 -1.76
C ALA A 92 -0.62 4.96 -0.68
N PHE A 93 0.16 5.52 0.21
CA PHE A 93 0.74 4.77 1.31
C PHE A 93 0.84 5.62 2.56
N THR A 94 0.77 4.98 3.73
CA THR A 94 0.94 5.68 5.00
C THR A 94 2.40 6.05 5.19
N ARG A 95 2.66 7.35 5.38
CA ARG A 95 3.98 7.90 5.64
C ARG A 95 4.26 8.03 7.13
N GLY A 96 3.25 8.26 7.93
CA GLY A 96 3.32 8.43 9.38
C GLY A 96 2.02 8.95 9.97
N PRO A 97 1.90 8.98 11.30
CA PRO A 97 2.82 8.39 12.27
C PRO A 97 2.77 6.86 12.27
N GLY A 98 3.82 6.23 12.83
CA GLY A 98 3.89 4.78 12.94
C GLY A 98 5.29 4.29 13.30
N LEU A 99 5.46 2.97 13.36
CA LEU A 99 6.75 2.33 13.60
C LEU A 99 7.65 2.49 12.38
N MET A 100 8.87 2.97 12.57
CA MET A 100 9.79 3.29 11.46
C MET A 100 10.02 2.11 10.53
N GLY A 101 10.38 0.93 11.06
CA GLY A 101 10.63 -0.26 10.25
C GLY A 101 9.39 -0.72 9.49
N SER A 102 8.23 -0.68 10.12
CA SER A 102 6.95 -1.05 9.50
C SER A 102 6.57 -0.08 8.38
N LEU A 103 6.69 1.23 8.62
CA LEU A 103 6.45 2.26 7.59
C LEU A 103 7.36 2.07 6.38
N LEU A 104 8.65 1.77 6.61
CA LEU A 104 9.63 1.59 5.53
C LEU A 104 9.25 0.44 4.60
N VAL A 105 8.64 -0.63 5.10
CA VAL A 105 8.20 -1.75 4.24
C VAL A 105 7.16 -1.28 3.23
N GLY A 106 6.10 -0.61 3.69
CA GLY A 106 5.05 -0.10 2.80
C GLY A 106 5.57 0.93 1.81
N VAL A 107 6.39 1.87 2.29
CA VAL A 107 6.98 2.92 1.45
C VAL A 107 7.89 2.32 0.38
N SER A 108 8.76 1.39 0.76
CA SER A 108 9.69 0.75 -0.18
C SER A 108 8.96 -0.08 -1.23
N PHE A 109 7.94 -0.82 -0.82
CA PHE A 109 7.09 -1.57 -1.76
C PHE A 109 6.38 -0.63 -2.74
N ALA A 110 5.77 0.44 -2.24
CA ALA A 110 5.09 1.42 -3.07
C ALA A 110 6.04 2.03 -4.11
N LYS A 111 7.23 2.43 -3.69
CA LYS A 111 8.25 2.99 -4.59
C LYS A 111 8.69 1.98 -5.66
N GLY A 112 8.89 0.72 -5.28
CA GLY A 112 9.23 -0.34 -6.23
C GLY A 112 8.14 -0.55 -7.27
N LEU A 113 6.88 -0.58 -6.85
CA LEU A 113 5.75 -0.75 -7.76
C LEU A 113 5.58 0.47 -8.68
N ILE A 114 5.83 1.67 -8.19
CA ILE A 114 5.82 2.90 -8.99
C ILE A 114 6.89 2.82 -10.08
N CYS A 115 8.11 2.42 -9.73
CA CYS A 115 9.20 2.26 -10.70
C CYS A 115 8.85 1.20 -11.75
N TYR A 116 8.23 0.11 -11.36
CA TYR A 116 7.75 -0.92 -12.28
C TYR A 116 6.71 -0.36 -13.26
N ARG A 117 5.72 0.37 -12.74
CA ARG A 117 4.57 0.85 -13.53
C ARG A 117 4.91 2.03 -14.44
N TRP A 118 5.74 2.97 -13.96
CA TRP A 118 6.01 4.23 -14.66
C TRP A 118 7.49 4.49 -14.93
N GLY A 119 8.38 3.61 -14.54
CA GLY A 119 9.83 3.73 -14.76
C GLY A 119 10.55 4.74 -13.86
N LYS A 120 9.81 5.62 -13.21
CA LYS A 120 10.36 6.60 -12.26
C LYS A 120 9.26 7.17 -11.36
N ILE A 121 9.67 7.68 -10.22
CA ILE A 121 8.75 8.36 -9.30
C ILE A 121 8.42 9.74 -9.87
N GLN A 122 7.14 10.00 -10.09
CA GLN A 122 6.64 11.28 -10.54
C GLN A 122 5.58 11.79 -9.57
N GLY A 123 5.69 13.06 -9.21
CA GLY A 123 4.65 13.73 -8.44
C GLY A 123 4.41 13.14 -7.06
N LEU A 124 5.48 13.03 -6.25
CA LEU A 124 5.31 12.67 -4.85
C LEU A 124 4.65 13.82 -4.10
N HIS A 125 3.44 13.60 -3.62
CA HIS A 125 2.69 14.56 -2.81
C HIS A 125 2.68 14.11 -1.35
N LEU A 126 3.21 14.96 -0.51
CA LEU A 126 3.32 14.71 0.93
C LEU A 126 2.21 15.43 1.71
#